data_1fb417d8dbc381c2472f6ce83d2eb60c
#
_entry.id   1fb417d8dbc381c2472f6ce83d2eb60c
#
_cell.length_a   1.000
_cell.length_b   1.000
_cell.length_c   1.000
_cell.angle_alpha   90.00
_cell.angle_beta   90.00
_cell.angle_gamma   90.00
#
_symmetry.space_group_name_H-M   'P 1'
#
loop_
_entity.id
_entity.type
_entity.pdbx_description
1 polymer ?
#
loop_
_entity_poly.entity_id
_entity_poly.type
_entity_poly.pdbx_seq_one_letter_code
_entity_poly.pdbx_strand_id
1 'polypeptide(L)'
;QVSRRGVLVAGAAWLPLVERLAAEAGARGGHNLIAEVDETSGEFEALRLAGFAIYARQTIWRLGGEFPAAPGTSGARPAVAADALAVGTLYANLVPRLVQQVEPAPKPGQGYVYERDGELIAFLDVKRGPTGLWVEPYLHPEADARADAILTAGLHLLAHANRAGRPIYVCVRRYQDWLQGVLQAARFECLGSQAVMVKRLAVRVAEPVLKPLPALEGNASTTPIAGARIDIYPN
;
A
#
# COMPACT_ATOMS: atom_id res chain seq x y z
N GLN A 1 6.44 -33.71 18.58
CA GLN A 1 6.20 -34.23 17.20
C GLN A 1 4.80 -33.81 16.77
N VAL A 2 4.65 -32.55 16.30
CA VAL A 2 3.38 -32.06 15.71
C VAL A 2 3.25 -32.74 14.35
N SER A 3 2.22 -33.55 14.23
CA SER A 3 1.97 -34.38 13.05
C SER A 3 1.85 -33.51 11.78
N ARG A 4 2.70 -33.71 10.79
CA ARG A 4 2.61 -33.12 9.45
C ARG A 4 1.21 -33.30 8.81
N ARG A 5 0.41 -34.26 9.26
CA ARG A 5 -0.97 -34.46 8.80
C ARG A 5 -1.94 -33.35 9.25
N GLY A 6 -1.76 -32.75 10.43
CA GLY A 6 -2.63 -31.66 10.89
C GLY A 6 -2.48 -30.37 10.09
N VAL A 7 -1.25 -30.06 9.67
CA VAL A 7 -0.96 -28.89 8.85
C VAL A 7 -1.55 -29.02 7.43
N LEU A 8 -1.50 -30.23 6.84
CA LEU A 8 -2.10 -30.48 5.52
C LEU A 8 -3.63 -30.38 5.53
N VAL A 9 -4.29 -30.81 6.62
CA VAL A 9 -5.76 -30.70 6.74
C VAL A 9 -6.19 -29.24 6.93
N ALA A 10 -5.45 -28.46 7.71
CA ALA A 10 -5.72 -27.03 7.85
C ALA A 10 -5.52 -26.30 6.51
N GLY A 11 -4.42 -26.54 5.79
CA GLY A 11 -4.15 -25.94 4.50
C GLY A 11 -5.22 -26.27 3.44
N ALA A 12 -5.70 -27.50 3.41
CA ALA A 12 -6.76 -27.93 2.47
C ALA A 12 -8.11 -27.23 2.74
N ALA A 13 -8.43 -26.89 4.00
CA ALA A 13 -9.66 -26.18 4.33
C ALA A 13 -9.61 -24.68 3.93
N TRP A 14 -8.44 -24.07 3.95
CA TRP A 14 -8.26 -22.66 3.60
C TRP A 14 -8.37 -22.40 2.09
N LEU A 15 -7.93 -23.33 1.25
CA LEU A 15 -7.85 -23.12 -0.19
C LEU A 15 -9.21 -22.73 -0.82
N PRO A 16 -10.33 -23.43 -0.59
CA PRO A 16 -11.64 -23.06 -1.12
C PRO A 16 -12.10 -21.67 -0.63
N LEU A 17 -11.80 -21.32 0.63
CA LEU A 17 -12.15 -20.02 1.18
C LEU A 17 -11.38 -18.89 0.50
N VAL A 18 -10.08 -19.07 0.29
CA VAL A 18 -9.22 -18.08 -0.40
C VAL A 18 -9.63 -17.95 -1.87
N GLU A 19 -9.96 -19.05 -2.55
CA GLU A 19 -10.47 -19.01 -3.92
C GLU A 19 -11.81 -18.29 -4.02
N ARG A 20 -12.72 -18.55 -3.10
CA ARG A 20 -14.00 -17.84 -3.05
C ARG A 20 -13.80 -16.35 -2.77
N LEU A 21 -12.92 -16.00 -1.83
CA LEU A 21 -12.57 -14.62 -1.54
C LEU A 21 -11.96 -13.92 -2.77
N ALA A 22 -11.08 -14.60 -3.49
CA ALA A 22 -10.46 -14.10 -4.71
C ALA A 22 -11.51 -13.83 -5.81
N ALA A 23 -12.44 -14.77 -6.01
CA ALA A 23 -13.52 -14.62 -6.96
C ALA A 23 -14.44 -13.44 -6.61
N GLU A 24 -14.81 -13.30 -5.34
CA GLU A 24 -15.67 -12.21 -4.86
C GLU A 24 -14.97 -10.84 -4.96
N ALA A 25 -13.69 -10.77 -4.58
CA ALA A 25 -12.91 -9.55 -4.71
C ALA A 25 -12.74 -9.13 -6.17
N GLY A 26 -12.48 -10.08 -7.09
CA GLY A 26 -12.39 -9.82 -8.53
C GLY A 26 -13.73 -9.37 -9.12
N ALA A 27 -14.86 -9.95 -8.68
CA ALA A 27 -16.19 -9.53 -9.10
C ALA A 27 -16.53 -8.09 -8.69
N ARG A 28 -15.94 -7.61 -7.58
CA ARG A 28 -16.05 -6.24 -7.08
C ARG A 28 -15.02 -5.27 -7.68
N GLY A 29 -14.24 -5.70 -8.66
CA GLY A 29 -13.22 -4.89 -9.30
C GLY A 29 -11.89 -4.80 -8.54
N GLY A 30 -11.65 -5.67 -7.56
CA GLY A 30 -10.35 -5.80 -6.91
C GLY A 30 -9.31 -6.35 -7.88
N HIS A 31 -8.12 -5.76 -7.90
CA HIS A 31 -7.01 -6.20 -8.74
C HIS A 31 -6.04 -7.12 -8.00
N ASN A 32 -5.94 -6.95 -6.69
CA ASN A 32 -5.03 -7.67 -5.83
C ASN A 32 -5.71 -8.13 -4.55
N LEU A 33 -5.38 -9.34 -4.07
CA LEU A 33 -5.54 -9.74 -2.67
C LEU A 33 -4.18 -9.70 -2.00
N ILE A 34 -4.10 -9.06 -0.84
CA ILE A 34 -2.88 -8.97 -0.04
C ILE A 34 -3.08 -9.81 1.22
N ALA A 35 -2.05 -10.55 1.60
CA ALA A 35 -2.00 -11.31 2.84
C ALA A 35 -0.68 -11.05 3.55
N GLU A 36 -0.74 -10.91 4.87
CA GLU A 36 0.42 -10.77 5.74
C GLU A 36 0.48 -11.99 6.65
N VAL A 37 1.60 -12.70 6.64
CA VAL A 37 1.68 -14.02 7.28
C VAL A 37 3.11 -14.30 7.76
N ASP A 38 3.23 -14.99 8.88
CA ASP A 38 4.51 -15.53 9.34
C ASP A 38 4.98 -16.61 8.36
N GLU A 39 6.22 -16.48 7.85
CA GLU A 39 6.79 -17.43 6.88
C GLU A 39 7.01 -18.84 7.47
N THR A 40 7.00 -18.97 8.78
CA THR A 40 7.13 -20.26 9.49
C THR A 40 5.79 -20.95 9.75
N SER A 41 4.68 -20.27 9.45
CA SER A 41 3.34 -20.78 9.72
C SER A 41 2.80 -21.71 8.62
N GLY A 42 1.83 -22.54 8.97
CA GLY A 42 1.15 -23.40 7.99
C GLY A 42 0.31 -22.61 6.99
N GLU A 43 -0.17 -21.43 7.37
CA GLU A 43 -0.93 -20.51 6.56
C GLU A 43 -0.11 -19.97 5.40
N PHE A 44 1.20 -19.78 5.58
CA PHE A 44 2.12 -19.37 4.54
C PHE A 44 2.12 -20.36 3.37
N GLU A 45 2.25 -21.65 3.66
CA GLU A 45 2.22 -22.69 2.63
C GLU A 45 0.85 -22.77 1.95
N ALA A 46 -0.24 -22.61 2.71
CA ALA A 46 -1.60 -22.58 2.16
C ALA A 46 -1.79 -21.42 1.17
N LEU A 47 -1.29 -20.23 1.50
CA LEU A 47 -1.33 -19.07 0.61
C LEU A 47 -0.48 -19.28 -0.65
N ARG A 48 0.70 -19.89 -0.53
CA ARG A 48 1.52 -20.25 -1.70
C ARG A 48 0.79 -21.20 -2.64
N LEU A 49 0.15 -22.24 -2.09
CA LEU A 49 -0.66 -23.18 -2.88
C LEU A 49 -1.86 -22.48 -3.52
N ALA A 50 -2.42 -21.47 -2.87
CA ALA A 50 -3.48 -20.63 -3.42
C ALA A 50 -2.99 -19.63 -4.48
N GLY A 51 -1.71 -19.61 -4.84
CA GLY A 51 -1.14 -18.78 -5.90
C GLY A 51 -0.76 -17.36 -5.43
N PHE A 52 -0.54 -17.16 -4.15
CA PHE A 52 0.07 -15.92 -3.64
C PHE A 52 1.59 -15.94 -3.83
N ALA A 53 2.16 -14.80 -4.20
CA ALA A 53 3.59 -14.57 -4.31
C ALA A 53 4.05 -13.53 -3.29
N ILE A 54 5.21 -13.73 -2.69
CA ILE A 54 5.83 -12.73 -1.80
C ILE A 54 6.28 -11.55 -2.66
N TYR A 55 5.89 -10.32 -2.29
CA TYR A 55 6.37 -9.10 -2.91
C TYR A 55 7.10 -8.16 -1.94
N ALA A 56 6.88 -8.34 -0.64
CA ALA A 56 7.59 -7.60 0.40
C ALA A 56 7.75 -8.45 1.67
N ARG A 57 8.59 -7.99 2.57
CA ARG A 57 8.74 -8.50 3.93
C ARG A 57 8.71 -7.35 4.91
N GLN A 58 8.25 -7.62 6.13
CA GLN A 58 8.13 -6.62 7.19
C GLN A 58 8.42 -7.22 8.55
N THR A 59 8.80 -6.35 9.48
CA THR A 59 8.94 -6.69 10.90
C THR A 59 7.97 -5.85 11.70
N ILE A 60 7.26 -6.48 12.62
CA ILE A 60 6.27 -5.82 13.46
C ILE A 60 6.87 -5.55 14.83
N TRP A 61 6.75 -4.32 15.25
CA TRP A 61 7.22 -3.82 16.53
C TRP A 61 6.05 -3.31 17.35
N ARG A 62 6.08 -3.53 18.67
CA ARG A 62 5.08 -3.03 19.61
C ARG A 62 5.76 -2.16 20.66
N LEU A 63 5.15 -1.06 20.99
CA LEU A 63 5.61 -0.23 22.11
C LEU A 63 5.40 -0.99 23.43
N GLY A 64 6.50 -1.24 24.14
CA GLY A 64 6.54 -1.94 25.43
C GLY A 64 6.51 -0.96 26.60
N GLY A 65 5.35 -0.42 26.96
CA GLY A 65 5.21 0.48 28.09
C GLY A 65 4.95 1.94 27.72
N GLU A 66 5.27 2.88 28.62
CA GLU A 66 5.12 4.31 28.36
C GLU A 66 6.17 4.81 27.38
N PHE A 67 5.72 5.65 26.46
CA PHE A 67 6.61 6.26 25.49
C PHE A 67 7.54 7.28 26.20
N PRO A 68 8.86 7.23 25.94
CA PRO A 68 9.78 8.20 26.54
C PRO A 68 9.38 9.63 26.22
N ALA A 69 9.52 10.53 27.19
CA ALA A 69 9.31 11.94 26.96
C ALA A 69 10.25 12.44 25.85
N ALA A 70 9.70 13.04 24.80
CA ALA A 70 10.51 13.52 23.69
C ALA A 70 11.21 14.83 24.08
N PRO A 71 12.53 14.93 23.87
CA PRO A 71 13.19 16.22 23.88
C PRO A 71 12.75 16.99 22.63
N GLY A 72 12.04 18.10 22.81
CA GLY A 72 11.70 19.11 21.80
C GLY A 72 11.33 18.60 20.41
N THR A 73 10.03 18.46 20.14
CA THR A 73 9.48 17.92 18.88
C THR A 73 9.42 18.95 17.74
N SER A 74 10.47 19.73 17.55
CA SER A 74 10.53 20.70 16.45
C SER A 74 10.50 19.97 15.10
N GLY A 75 9.54 20.32 14.23
CA GLY A 75 9.45 19.85 12.85
C GLY A 75 8.39 18.78 12.56
N ALA A 76 7.87 18.06 13.56
CA ALA A 76 6.79 17.11 13.37
C ALA A 76 5.42 17.78 13.52
N ARG A 77 4.49 17.48 12.60
CA ARG A 77 3.10 17.99 12.65
C ARG A 77 2.12 16.96 12.09
N PRO A 78 0.83 17.05 12.40
CA PRO A 78 -0.20 16.28 11.69
C PRO A 78 -0.16 16.56 10.20
N ALA A 79 -0.32 15.50 9.40
CA ALA A 79 -0.41 15.59 7.95
C ALA A 79 -1.76 16.21 7.54
N VAL A 80 -1.74 17.03 6.50
CA VAL A 80 -2.92 17.65 5.90
C VAL A 80 -3.05 17.27 4.42
N ALA A 81 -4.21 17.52 3.82
CA ALA A 81 -4.46 17.18 2.42
C ALA A 81 -3.45 17.82 1.44
N ALA A 82 -2.93 19.00 1.77
CA ALA A 82 -1.92 19.68 0.95
C ALA A 82 -0.59 18.93 0.86
N ASP A 83 -0.29 18.04 1.81
CA ASP A 83 0.94 17.24 1.83
C ASP A 83 0.91 16.09 0.81
N ALA A 84 -0.22 15.84 0.13
CA ALA A 84 -0.41 14.66 -0.72
C ALA A 84 0.67 14.52 -1.81
N LEU A 85 1.08 15.63 -2.43
CA LEU A 85 2.12 15.60 -3.46
C LEU A 85 3.50 15.25 -2.86
N ALA A 86 3.87 15.88 -1.74
CA ALA A 86 5.15 15.65 -1.07
C ALA A 86 5.24 14.21 -0.52
N VAL A 87 4.15 13.70 0.11
CA VAL A 87 4.05 12.32 0.56
C VAL A 87 4.15 11.35 -0.62
N GLY A 88 3.47 11.64 -1.74
CA GLY A 88 3.57 10.84 -2.96
C GLY A 88 4.99 10.81 -3.53
N THR A 89 5.70 11.93 -3.52
CA THR A 89 7.10 12.02 -3.96
C THR A 89 8.02 11.23 -3.04
N LEU A 90 7.89 11.38 -1.73
CA LEU A 90 8.66 10.59 -0.75
C LEU A 90 8.44 9.09 -0.96
N TYR A 91 7.17 8.68 -1.10
CA TYR A 91 6.81 7.29 -1.37
C TYR A 91 7.44 6.77 -2.67
N ALA A 92 7.35 7.52 -3.77
CA ALA A 92 7.90 7.13 -5.07
C ALA A 92 9.42 6.96 -5.06
N ASN A 93 10.13 7.77 -4.27
CA ASN A 93 11.58 7.73 -4.14
C ASN A 93 12.07 6.61 -3.20
N LEU A 94 11.29 6.30 -2.17
CA LEU A 94 11.69 5.38 -1.11
C LEU A 94 11.27 3.94 -1.39
N VAL A 95 10.04 3.74 -1.86
CA VAL A 95 9.43 2.42 -1.96
C VAL A 95 9.86 1.71 -3.25
N PRO A 96 10.30 0.44 -3.19
CA PRO A 96 10.67 -0.32 -4.38
C PRO A 96 9.50 -0.41 -5.38
N ARG A 97 9.80 -0.33 -6.68
CA ARG A 97 8.79 -0.35 -7.75
C ARG A 97 7.87 -1.57 -7.70
N LEU A 98 8.38 -2.73 -7.27
CA LEU A 98 7.57 -3.93 -7.12
C LEU A 98 6.45 -3.73 -6.08
N VAL A 99 6.75 -3.06 -4.97
CA VAL A 99 5.77 -2.74 -3.94
C VAL A 99 4.77 -1.70 -4.46
N GLN A 100 5.25 -0.66 -5.15
CA GLN A 100 4.38 0.38 -5.74
C GLN A 100 3.36 -0.18 -6.75
N GLN A 101 3.67 -1.30 -7.40
CA GLN A 101 2.73 -1.97 -8.33
C GLN A 101 1.56 -2.66 -7.61
N VAL A 102 1.70 -2.92 -6.32
CA VAL A 102 0.71 -3.64 -5.51
C VAL A 102 0.01 -2.71 -4.54
N GLU A 103 0.76 -1.83 -3.89
CA GLU A 103 0.27 -0.91 -2.88
C GLU A 103 0.27 0.53 -3.43
N PRO A 104 -0.85 1.25 -3.35
CA PRO A 104 -0.88 2.66 -3.71
C PRO A 104 -0.14 3.51 -2.68
N ALA A 105 0.31 4.71 -3.08
CA ALA A 105 0.86 5.67 -2.15
C ALA A 105 -0.13 6.00 -1.01
N PRO A 106 0.35 6.14 0.23
CA PRO A 106 -0.50 6.46 1.37
C PRO A 106 -1.14 7.84 1.17
N LYS A 107 -2.37 7.99 1.70
CA LYS A 107 -3.06 9.28 1.65
C LYS A 107 -2.77 10.04 2.94
N PRO A 108 -2.29 11.30 2.87
CA PRO A 108 -2.17 12.12 4.07
C PRO A 108 -3.58 12.37 4.64
N GLY A 109 -3.71 12.35 5.95
CA GLY A 109 -4.98 12.63 6.62
C GLY A 109 -5.09 12.10 8.04
N GLN A 110 -4.39 11.01 8.36
CA GLN A 110 -4.36 10.46 9.72
C GLN A 110 -2.95 10.28 10.28
N GLY A 111 -1.93 10.71 9.51
CA GLY A 111 -0.53 10.54 9.83
C GLY A 111 0.14 11.81 10.34
N TYR A 112 1.45 11.72 10.44
CA TYR A 112 2.33 12.83 10.85
C TYR A 112 3.44 12.98 9.82
N VAL A 113 3.75 14.22 9.49
CA VAL A 113 4.87 14.58 8.61
C VAL A 113 5.98 15.23 9.41
N TYR A 114 7.19 15.10 8.92
CA TYR A 114 8.34 15.84 9.42
C TYR A 114 8.98 16.58 8.24
N GLU A 115 9.07 17.90 8.39
CA GLU A 115 9.66 18.80 7.41
C GLU A 115 10.98 19.34 7.90
N ARG A 116 11.89 19.53 6.96
CA ARG A 116 13.16 20.20 7.19
C ARG A 116 13.52 21.01 5.96
N ASP A 117 13.88 22.27 6.16
CA ASP A 117 14.30 23.19 5.09
C ASP A 117 13.28 23.28 3.93
N GLY A 118 11.99 23.09 4.22
CA GLY A 118 10.90 23.11 3.25
C GLY A 118 10.67 21.79 2.52
N GLU A 119 11.44 20.74 2.84
CA GLU A 119 11.28 19.40 2.27
C GLU A 119 10.66 18.43 3.29
N LEU A 120 9.74 17.58 2.81
CA LEU A 120 9.15 16.53 3.58
C LEU A 120 10.10 15.32 3.57
N ILE A 121 10.77 15.07 4.69
CA ILE A 121 11.76 13.99 4.83
C ILE A 121 11.23 12.75 5.53
N ALA A 122 10.06 12.85 6.20
CA ALA A 122 9.41 11.70 6.79
C ALA A 122 7.89 11.83 6.78
N PHE A 123 7.24 10.69 6.67
CA PHE A 123 5.79 10.53 6.85
C PHE A 123 5.52 9.27 7.67
N LEU A 124 4.74 9.38 8.71
CA LEU A 124 4.22 8.26 9.49
C LEU A 124 2.76 8.06 9.12
N ASP A 125 2.46 7.03 8.33
CA ASP A 125 1.09 6.63 8.03
C ASP A 125 0.47 5.94 9.23
N VAL A 126 -0.68 6.43 9.71
CA VAL A 126 -1.32 5.92 10.92
C VAL A 126 -2.69 5.37 10.59
N LYS A 127 -2.86 4.07 10.76
CA LYS A 127 -4.15 3.39 10.66
C LYS A 127 -4.70 3.12 12.05
N ARG A 128 -5.90 3.61 12.33
CA ARG A 128 -6.55 3.49 13.65
C ARG A 128 -7.52 2.33 13.64
N GLY A 129 -7.20 1.28 14.40
CA GLY A 129 -8.06 0.10 14.58
C GLY A 129 -8.73 0.05 15.96
N PRO A 130 -9.70 -0.85 16.18
CA PRO A 130 -10.33 -1.04 17.48
C PRO A 130 -9.35 -1.56 18.55
N THR A 131 -8.37 -2.36 18.15
CA THR A 131 -7.41 -3.03 19.05
C THR A 131 -6.07 -2.33 19.16
N GLY A 132 -5.77 -1.32 18.30
CA GLY A 132 -4.48 -0.65 18.32
C GLY A 132 -4.33 0.41 17.24
N LEU A 133 -3.18 1.05 17.27
CA LEU A 133 -2.71 1.98 16.26
C LEU A 133 -1.59 1.31 15.47
N TRP A 134 -1.74 1.29 14.16
CA TRP A 134 -0.75 0.74 13.23
C TRP A 134 -0.04 1.86 12.52
N VAL A 135 1.28 1.88 12.59
CA VAL A 135 2.13 2.93 12.02
C VAL A 135 3.06 2.33 10.98
N GLU A 136 3.02 2.87 9.77
CA GLU A 136 3.99 2.58 8.72
C GLU A 136 4.87 3.81 8.52
N PRO A 137 6.17 3.75 8.88
CA PRO A 137 7.08 4.86 8.68
C PRO A 137 7.60 4.89 7.24
N TYR A 138 7.67 6.09 6.67
CA TYR A 138 8.35 6.39 5.42
C TYR A 138 9.38 7.48 5.71
N LEU A 139 10.65 7.11 5.81
CA LEU A 139 11.74 8.04 6.11
C LEU A 139 12.75 8.06 4.97
N HIS A 140 13.11 9.26 4.52
CA HIS A 140 14.16 9.41 3.52
C HIS A 140 15.50 8.89 4.07
N PRO A 141 16.32 8.15 3.29
CA PRO A 141 17.60 7.62 3.77
C PRO A 141 18.56 8.69 4.32
N GLU A 142 18.54 9.88 3.78
CA GLU A 142 19.33 11.02 4.29
C GLU A 142 18.91 11.49 5.69
N ALA A 143 17.77 11.00 6.18
CA ALA A 143 17.32 11.24 7.54
C ALA A 143 17.98 10.31 8.58
N ASP A 144 18.81 9.34 8.16
CA ASP A 144 19.40 8.28 9.02
C ASP A 144 20.01 8.84 10.30
N ALA A 145 20.86 9.85 10.22
CA ALA A 145 21.50 10.47 11.39
C ALA A 145 20.54 11.12 12.40
N ARG A 146 19.24 11.24 12.07
CA ARG A 146 18.19 11.86 12.89
C ARG A 146 16.91 11.02 12.97
N ALA A 147 16.96 9.80 12.46
CA ALA A 147 15.79 8.95 12.41
C ALA A 147 15.17 8.68 13.78
N ASP A 148 16.01 8.58 14.80
CA ASP A 148 15.59 8.48 16.21
C ASP A 148 14.76 9.68 16.65
N ALA A 149 15.24 10.89 16.38
CA ALA A 149 14.53 12.12 16.72
C ALA A 149 13.22 12.27 15.93
N ILE A 150 13.24 11.95 14.63
CA ILE A 150 12.08 12.03 13.74
C ILE A 150 11.00 11.04 14.16
N LEU A 151 11.36 9.76 14.33
CA LEU A 151 10.43 8.73 14.78
C LEU A 151 9.89 9.04 16.17
N THR A 152 10.78 9.42 17.10
CA THR A 152 10.39 9.79 18.47
C THR A 152 9.42 10.96 18.47
N ALA A 153 9.66 12.01 17.69
CA ALA A 153 8.77 13.15 17.57
C ALA A 153 7.38 12.77 17.07
N GLY A 154 7.29 12.04 15.95
CA GLY A 154 6.02 11.62 15.37
C GLY A 154 5.25 10.64 16.27
N LEU A 155 5.95 9.67 16.85
CA LEU A 155 5.34 8.70 17.77
C LEU A 155 4.90 9.36 19.09
N HIS A 156 5.62 10.37 19.56
CA HIS A 156 5.20 11.15 20.73
C HIS A 156 3.89 11.91 20.48
N LEU A 157 3.77 12.58 19.33
CA LEU A 157 2.51 13.22 18.93
C LEU A 157 1.37 12.21 18.85
N LEU A 158 1.65 11.02 18.30
CA LEU A 158 0.68 9.94 18.20
C LEU A 158 0.27 9.44 19.59
N ALA A 159 1.23 9.18 20.49
CA ALA A 159 0.98 8.73 21.86
C ALA A 159 0.14 9.76 22.65
N HIS A 160 0.45 11.04 22.50
CA HIS A 160 -0.30 12.12 23.14
C HIS A 160 -1.75 12.21 22.61
N ALA A 161 -1.94 11.97 21.29
CA ALA A 161 -3.27 11.92 20.68
C ALA A 161 -4.04 10.62 21.01
N ASN A 162 -3.36 9.59 21.49
CA ASN A 162 -3.92 8.28 21.83
C ASN A 162 -4.55 8.24 23.22
N ARG A 163 -5.59 9.04 23.43
CA ARG A 163 -6.30 9.15 24.72
C ARG A 163 -6.86 7.82 25.26
N ALA A 164 -7.08 6.87 24.38
CA ALA A 164 -7.60 5.54 24.75
C ALA A 164 -6.52 4.56 25.22
N GLY A 165 -5.24 4.97 25.27
CA GLY A 165 -4.13 4.13 25.70
C GLY A 165 -3.97 2.85 24.88
N ARG A 166 -4.37 2.86 23.59
CA ARG A 166 -4.30 1.67 22.72
C ARG A 166 -2.84 1.33 22.43
N PRO A 167 -2.51 0.04 22.28
CA PRO A 167 -1.17 -0.36 21.87
C PRO A 167 -0.79 0.26 20.52
N ILE A 168 0.48 0.67 20.40
CA ILE A 168 1.05 1.22 19.17
C ILE A 168 1.94 0.14 18.57
N TYR A 169 1.65 -0.19 17.31
CA TYR A 169 2.44 -1.11 16.50
C TYR A 169 3.12 -0.33 15.39
N VAL A 170 4.39 -0.62 15.15
CA VAL A 170 5.16 -0.05 14.02
C VAL A 170 5.54 -1.18 13.09
N CYS A 171 5.16 -1.03 11.81
CA CYS A 171 5.49 -1.96 10.75
C CYS A 171 6.68 -1.42 9.97
N VAL A 172 7.82 -2.10 10.04
CA VAL A 172 9.03 -1.74 9.29
C VAL A 172 9.15 -2.66 8.09
N ARG A 173 9.06 -2.10 6.90
CA ARG A 173 9.31 -2.82 5.64
C ARG A 173 10.81 -3.08 5.48
N ARG A 174 11.19 -4.21 4.88
CA ARG A 174 12.58 -4.63 4.74
C ARG A 174 13.48 -3.61 4.06
N TYR A 175 12.96 -2.80 3.15
CA TYR A 175 13.73 -1.74 2.51
C TYR A 175 14.05 -0.55 3.45
N GLN A 176 13.54 -0.57 4.68
CA GLN A 176 13.86 0.36 5.76
C GLN A 176 14.34 -0.37 7.04
N ASP A 177 14.96 -1.54 6.91
CA ASP A 177 15.43 -2.37 8.04
C ASP A 177 16.37 -1.61 8.99
N TRP A 178 17.03 -0.58 8.52
CA TRP A 178 17.86 0.30 9.32
C TRP A 178 17.08 0.99 10.48
N LEU A 179 15.75 1.13 10.38
CA LEU A 179 14.92 1.68 11.45
C LEU A 179 14.76 0.76 12.67
N GLN A 180 15.08 -0.53 12.54
CA GLN A 180 14.91 -1.50 13.63
C GLN A 180 15.77 -1.14 14.85
N GLY A 181 17.01 -0.69 14.64
CA GLY A 181 17.88 -0.22 15.71
C GLY A 181 17.31 0.98 16.48
N VAL A 182 16.67 1.90 15.75
CA VAL A 182 16.01 3.07 16.32
C VAL A 182 14.83 2.66 17.21
N LEU A 183 14.02 1.71 16.73
CA LEU A 183 12.85 1.20 17.49
C LEU A 183 13.29 0.44 18.75
N GLN A 184 14.36 -0.35 18.68
CA GLN A 184 14.93 -1.03 19.84
C GLN A 184 15.39 -0.01 20.91
N ALA A 185 16.10 1.03 20.49
CA ALA A 185 16.54 2.11 21.38
C ALA A 185 15.35 2.84 22.02
N ALA A 186 14.24 2.98 21.28
CA ALA A 186 12.97 3.57 21.74
C ALA A 186 12.09 2.61 22.55
N ARG A 187 12.62 1.45 22.98
CA ARG A 187 11.95 0.42 23.79
C ARG A 187 10.76 -0.28 23.11
N PHE A 188 10.79 -0.36 21.78
CA PHE A 188 9.86 -1.23 21.07
C PHE A 188 10.33 -2.69 21.16
N GLU A 189 9.38 -3.59 21.30
CA GLU A 189 9.58 -5.04 21.30
C GLU A 189 9.29 -5.59 19.91
N CYS A 190 10.21 -6.37 19.35
CA CYS A 190 9.98 -7.08 18.10
C CYS A 190 9.00 -8.24 18.34
N LEU A 191 7.87 -8.23 17.64
CA LEU A 191 6.88 -9.30 17.72
C LEU A 191 7.15 -10.42 16.71
N GLY A 192 7.84 -10.12 15.62
CA GLY A 192 8.17 -11.10 14.58
C GLY A 192 8.23 -10.49 13.20
N SER A 193 8.61 -11.33 12.24
CA SER A 193 8.69 -10.98 10.82
C SER A 193 7.57 -11.65 10.04
N GLN A 194 7.11 -10.98 8.99
CA GLN A 194 6.04 -11.46 8.13
C GLN A 194 6.42 -11.35 6.65
N ALA A 195 6.00 -12.31 5.85
CA ALA A 195 5.91 -12.16 4.41
C ALA A 195 4.64 -11.37 4.08
N VAL A 196 4.77 -10.43 3.15
CA VAL A 196 3.65 -9.73 2.54
C VAL A 196 3.48 -10.30 1.14
N MET A 197 2.33 -10.92 0.92
CA MET A 197 2.05 -11.72 -0.26
C MET A 197 0.91 -11.12 -1.06
N VAL A 198 0.96 -11.30 -2.37
CA VAL A 198 -0.08 -10.82 -3.28
C VAL A 198 -0.57 -11.95 -4.19
N LYS A 199 -1.88 -12.03 -4.37
CA LYS A 199 -2.51 -12.76 -5.46
C LYS A 199 -3.16 -11.76 -6.40
N ARG A 200 -2.67 -11.70 -7.63
CA ARG A 200 -3.28 -10.88 -8.68
C ARG A 200 -4.59 -11.53 -9.14
N LEU A 201 -5.63 -10.71 -9.25
CA LEU A 201 -6.95 -11.16 -9.65
C LEU A 201 -7.19 -10.85 -11.12
N ALA A 202 -7.80 -11.79 -11.85
CA ALA A 202 -8.31 -11.51 -13.18
C ALA A 202 -9.55 -10.63 -13.05
N VAL A 203 -9.49 -9.41 -13.55
CA VAL A 203 -10.65 -8.54 -13.66
C VAL A 203 -11.41 -8.92 -14.91
N ARG A 204 -12.69 -9.31 -14.79
CA ARG A 204 -13.56 -9.43 -15.94
C ARG A 204 -13.77 -8.03 -16.51
N VAL A 205 -13.11 -7.71 -17.61
CA VAL A 205 -13.47 -6.56 -18.42
C VAL A 205 -14.82 -6.93 -19.06
N ALA A 206 -15.90 -6.26 -18.64
CA ALA A 206 -17.15 -6.35 -19.35
C ALA A 206 -16.88 -5.84 -20.77
N GLU A 207 -17.07 -6.70 -21.78
CA GLU A 207 -17.00 -6.24 -23.16
C GLU A 207 -17.98 -5.09 -23.31
N PRO A 208 -17.56 -3.95 -23.88
CA PRO A 208 -18.49 -2.86 -24.15
C PRO A 208 -19.56 -3.41 -25.09
N VAL A 209 -20.80 -3.43 -24.63
CA VAL A 209 -21.94 -3.72 -25.50
C VAL A 209 -21.97 -2.59 -26.52
N LEU A 210 -21.40 -2.84 -27.70
CA LEU A 210 -21.51 -1.96 -28.84
C LEU A 210 -23.04 -1.86 -29.14
N LYS A 211 -23.64 -0.76 -28.70
CA LYS A 211 -24.98 -0.43 -29.17
C LYS A 211 -24.92 -0.33 -30.68
N PRO A 212 -25.70 -1.12 -31.45
CA PRO A 212 -25.72 -0.97 -32.89
C PRO A 212 -26.05 0.50 -33.17
N LEU A 213 -25.21 1.15 -33.96
CA LEU A 213 -25.48 2.49 -34.47
C LEU A 213 -26.83 2.42 -35.14
N PRO A 214 -27.76 3.37 -34.88
CA PRO A 214 -28.98 3.44 -35.64
C PRO A 214 -28.61 3.53 -37.12
N ALA A 215 -29.20 2.66 -37.93
CA ALA A 215 -29.01 2.69 -39.37
C ALA A 215 -29.38 4.13 -39.82
N LEU A 216 -28.37 4.81 -40.41
CA LEU A 216 -28.65 6.05 -41.12
C LEU A 216 -29.57 5.67 -42.29
N GLU A 217 -30.85 5.89 -42.15
CA GLU A 217 -31.76 5.92 -43.28
C GLU A 217 -31.28 7.02 -44.20
N GLY A 218 -30.50 6.61 -45.21
CA GLY A 218 -29.99 7.50 -46.25
C GLY A 218 -31.16 7.94 -47.12
N ASN A 219 -31.67 9.12 -46.88
CA ASN A 219 -32.36 9.84 -47.91
C ASN A 219 -31.32 10.22 -48.98
N ALA A 220 -31.18 9.35 -49.98
CA ALA A 220 -30.41 9.64 -51.16
C ALA A 220 -31.11 10.67 -52.01
N SER A 221 -30.93 11.92 -51.67
CA SER A 221 -31.22 13.03 -52.58
C SER A 221 -29.98 13.17 -53.49
N THR A 222 -30.01 12.51 -54.64
CA THR A 222 -28.99 12.68 -55.70
C THR A 222 -29.19 14.01 -56.37
N THR A 223 -28.46 15.01 -55.96
CA THR A 223 -28.29 16.24 -56.76
C THR A 223 -27.14 15.99 -57.76
N PRO A 224 -27.32 16.08 -59.09
CA PRO A 224 -26.22 15.89 -60.04
C PRO A 224 -25.26 17.07 -59.95
N ILE A 225 -23.99 16.78 -59.63
CA ILE A 225 -22.94 17.76 -59.73
C ILE A 225 -22.55 17.90 -61.19
N ALA A 226 -22.76 19.11 -61.76
CA ALA A 226 -22.35 19.51 -63.08
C ALA A 226 -20.81 19.38 -63.25
N GLY A 227 -20.39 18.88 -64.39
CA GLY A 227 -19.04 18.46 -64.66
C GLY A 227 -17.96 19.54 -64.51
N ALA A 228 -16.89 19.15 -63.88
CA ALA A 228 -15.63 19.90 -63.92
C ALA A 228 -14.88 19.49 -65.20
N ARG A 229 -14.61 20.45 -66.06
CA ARG A 229 -13.81 20.35 -67.27
C ARG A 229 -12.33 20.47 -66.92
N ILE A 230 -11.59 19.43 -67.20
CA ILE A 230 -10.11 19.48 -67.04
C ILE A 230 -9.53 19.86 -68.40
N ASP A 231 -8.94 21.04 -68.46
CA ASP A 231 -8.12 21.48 -69.61
C ASP A 231 -6.68 21.01 -69.37
N ILE A 232 -6.24 20.13 -70.31
CA ILE A 232 -4.85 19.63 -70.39
C ILE A 232 -4.10 20.57 -71.34
N TYR A 233 -3.13 21.33 -70.84
CA TYR A 233 -2.16 22.06 -71.68
C TYR A 233 -0.94 21.13 -71.94
N PRO A 234 -0.52 20.92 -73.21
CA PRO A 234 0.74 20.29 -73.52
C PRO A 234 1.88 21.33 -73.62
N ASN A 235 3.00 20.97 -73.05
CA ASN A 235 4.42 21.33 -73.12
C ASN A 235 5.02 21.78 -71.84
#